data_8f9fac2b9bb4cb1f5bdd774bca9f3fb9
#
_entry.id   8f9fac2b9bb4cb1f5bdd774bca9f3fb9
#
_cell.length_a   1.000
_cell.length_b   1.000
_cell.length_c   1.000
_cell.angle_alpha   90.00
_cell.angle_beta   90.00
_cell.angle_gamma   90.00
#
_symmetry.space_group_name_H-M   'P 1'
#
loop_
_entity.id
_entity.type
_entity.pdbx_description
1 polymer ?
#
loop_
_entity_poly.entity_id
_entity_poly.type
_entity_poly.pdbx_seq_one_letter_code
_entity_poly.pdbx_strand_id
1 'polypeptide(L)'
;MKRTQLILASLALAASAPAAQLAYEPFDYTATATLLDAEGGSGWDFGWTQDGSSGVVAAEGMSYTDASGKVLTVSGLAADTTGAATTRNFRTVAATAPLNDVWVSFLYRLPVTNNKFEGVSFYRGIGTSVFTVSNPSVNASANIFLSIGSAAGTNTQKGVFGTTHLVVLHVEDGAGTAGADKVSIYVDPLLTGNPSTPSATAQGADLSFNMIRIAGQDGASLFVDELRIGDTFADVTPHTAGADPDSDGDGLSDAQEAVLGLDPQVSNTALIAAIQAHPDYFNLYTAAGILAQRNGGVILQKSGSNPLSFTFEVQQSDNLTSWPVLQTVTREVTLPSDKQFLRVTLDSLLP
;
A
#
# COMPACT_ATOMS: atom_id res chain seq x y z
N MET A 1 23.11 -43.37 -27.10
CA MET A 1 22.32 -42.13 -27.17
C MET A 1 21.64 -41.92 -25.84
N LYS A 2 22.16 -41.00 -25.02
CA LYS A 2 21.56 -40.66 -23.71
C LYS A 2 20.51 -39.58 -23.96
N ARG A 3 19.25 -39.85 -23.63
CA ARG A 3 18.15 -38.87 -23.68
C ARG A 3 18.24 -38.03 -22.38
N THR A 4 18.56 -36.75 -22.52
CA THR A 4 18.47 -35.78 -21.45
C THR A 4 17.01 -35.32 -21.33
N GLN A 5 16.34 -35.65 -20.24
CA GLN A 5 15.03 -35.09 -19.94
C GLN A 5 15.22 -33.69 -19.39
N LEU A 6 14.62 -32.73 -20.05
CA LEU A 6 14.51 -31.34 -19.60
C LEU A 6 13.31 -31.26 -18.66
N ILE A 7 13.56 -31.09 -17.36
CA ILE A 7 12.51 -30.82 -16.37
C ILE A 7 12.21 -29.33 -16.44
N LEU A 8 11.08 -28.97 -17.02
CA LEU A 8 10.52 -27.62 -16.90
C LEU A 8 9.92 -27.49 -15.48
N ALA A 9 10.59 -26.77 -14.62
CA ALA A 9 10.01 -26.31 -13.36
C ALA A 9 9.01 -25.19 -13.68
N SER A 10 7.72 -25.48 -13.54
CA SER A 10 6.68 -24.45 -13.57
C SER A 10 6.80 -23.59 -12.31
N LEU A 11 7.27 -22.37 -12.46
CA LEU A 11 7.21 -21.35 -11.42
C LEU A 11 5.74 -20.95 -11.28
N ALA A 12 5.02 -21.53 -10.32
CA ALA A 12 3.71 -21.06 -9.92
C ALA A 12 3.93 -19.69 -9.25
N LEU A 13 3.54 -18.61 -9.94
CA LEU A 13 3.35 -17.32 -9.30
C LEU A 13 2.20 -17.52 -8.31
N ALA A 14 2.52 -17.62 -7.02
CA ALA A 14 1.52 -17.53 -5.98
C ALA A 14 0.89 -16.13 -6.11
N ALA A 15 -0.36 -16.06 -6.55
CA ALA A 15 -1.15 -14.86 -6.39
C ALA A 15 -1.20 -14.63 -4.87
N SER A 16 -0.55 -13.58 -4.39
CA SER A 16 -0.73 -13.12 -3.02
C SER A 16 -2.23 -12.89 -2.82
N ALA A 17 -2.82 -13.50 -1.79
CA ALA A 17 -4.16 -13.13 -1.35
C ALA A 17 -4.18 -11.59 -1.19
N PRO A 18 -5.28 -10.92 -1.54
CA PRO A 18 -5.38 -9.50 -1.27
C PRO A 18 -5.10 -9.28 0.22
N ALA A 19 -4.21 -8.35 0.51
CA ALA A 19 -3.84 -7.93 1.84
C ALA A 19 -5.10 -7.66 2.67
N ALA A 20 -5.20 -8.23 3.87
CA ALA A 20 -6.36 -8.07 4.74
C ALA A 20 -6.20 -6.80 5.57
N GLN A 21 -6.53 -5.66 4.99
CA GLN A 21 -6.64 -4.41 5.72
C GLN A 21 -7.87 -4.47 6.63
N LEU A 22 -7.64 -4.48 7.95
CA LEU A 22 -8.68 -4.58 8.97
C LEU A 22 -9.45 -3.26 9.13
N ALA A 23 -8.75 -2.13 9.08
CA ALA A 23 -9.36 -0.80 9.09
C ALA A 23 -8.50 0.21 8.31
N TYR A 24 -9.18 1.19 7.71
CA TYR A 24 -8.56 2.29 6.98
C TYR A 24 -9.35 3.57 7.12
N GLU A 25 -8.67 4.64 7.48
CA GLU A 25 -9.20 5.99 7.59
C GLU A 25 -8.35 6.96 6.75
N PRO A 26 -8.83 7.32 5.55
CA PRO A 26 -8.15 8.26 4.65
C PRO A 26 -8.52 9.72 4.93
N PHE A 27 -9.43 10.00 5.87
CA PHE A 27 -10.00 11.33 6.11
C PHE A 27 -10.59 11.98 4.85
N ASP A 28 -11.20 11.18 3.99
CA ASP A 28 -11.88 11.65 2.76
C ASP A 28 -13.21 12.33 3.11
N TYR A 29 -13.11 13.51 3.70
CA TYR A 29 -14.22 14.34 4.14
C TYR A 29 -14.11 15.74 3.53
N THR A 30 -15.13 16.57 3.77
CA THR A 30 -15.06 17.97 3.33
C THR A 30 -13.99 18.74 4.13
N ALA A 31 -13.10 19.41 3.43
CA ALA A 31 -12.08 20.26 4.05
C ALA A 31 -12.70 21.26 5.04
N THR A 32 -12.03 21.46 6.18
CA THR A 32 -12.45 22.30 7.30
C THR A 32 -13.73 21.86 8.05
N ALA A 33 -14.36 20.74 7.65
CA ALA A 33 -15.45 20.16 8.43
C ALA A 33 -14.94 19.64 9.79
N THR A 34 -15.84 19.59 10.78
CA THR A 34 -15.52 18.92 12.05
C THR A 34 -15.36 17.43 11.84
N LEU A 35 -14.45 16.80 12.61
CA LEU A 35 -14.35 15.32 12.62
C LEU A 35 -15.52 14.67 13.36
N LEU A 36 -16.20 15.39 14.25
CA LEU A 36 -17.34 14.84 14.99
C LEU A 36 -18.39 14.32 14.01
N ASP A 37 -18.85 13.08 14.25
CA ASP A 37 -19.84 12.35 13.44
C ASP A 37 -19.42 12.09 11.98
N ALA A 38 -18.19 12.41 11.59
CA ALA A 38 -17.70 12.07 10.26
C ALA A 38 -17.56 10.55 10.12
N GLU A 39 -18.21 9.99 9.11
CA GLU A 39 -18.21 8.56 8.77
C GLU A 39 -17.55 8.35 7.42
N GLY A 40 -16.56 7.48 7.33
CA GLY A 40 -15.85 7.15 6.11
C GLY A 40 -14.81 6.07 6.34
N GLY A 41 -13.99 5.80 5.34
CA GLY A 41 -13.04 4.70 5.41
C GLY A 41 -13.71 3.33 5.51
N SER A 42 -13.01 2.36 6.07
CA SER A 42 -13.50 0.97 6.25
C SER A 42 -13.02 0.38 7.56
N GLY A 43 -13.75 -0.63 8.07
CA GLY A 43 -13.36 -1.34 9.30
C GLY A 43 -13.62 -0.57 10.60
N TRP A 44 -14.52 0.41 10.60
CA TRP A 44 -14.93 1.19 11.78
C TRP A 44 -16.40 0.94 12.13
N ASP A 45 -16.72 0.97 13.44
CA ASP A 45 -18.09 0.75 13.91
C ASP A 45 -18.99 1.97 13.69
N PHE A 46 -18.49 3.17 13.98
CA PHE A 46 -19.23 4.44 13.95
C PHE A 46 -18.36 5.57 13.45
N GLY A 47 -18.99 6.75 13.24
CA GLY A 47 -18.29 7.98 13.00
C GLY A 47 -17.38 8.41 14.17
N TRP A 48 -16.58 9.42 13.93
CA TRP A 48 -15.72 10.00 14.95
C TRP A 48 -16.54 10.58 16.10
N THR A 49 -16.19 10.22 17.32
CA THR A 49 -16.73 10.81 18.55
C THR A 49 -15.73 11.75 19.21
N GLN A 50 -16.14 12.54 20.18
CA GLN A 50 -15.24 13.48 20.87
C GLN A 50 -15.45 13.47 22.40
N ASP A 51 -14.38 13.84 23.12
CA ASP A 51 -14.39 14.23 24.53
C ASP A 51 -13.61 15.55 24.64
N GLY A 52 -14.31 16.66 24.74
CA GLY A 52 -13.74 18.00 24.61
C GLY A 52 -14.13 18.66 23.29
N SER A 53 -13.20 19.38 22.66
CA SER A 53 -13.41 19.95 21.32
C SER A 53 -13.08 18.92 20.23
N SER A 54 -13.72 19.07 19.07
CA SER A 54 -13.37 18.27 17.89
C SER A 54 -12.22 18.91 17.12
N GLY A 55 -11.38 18.08 16.55
CA GLY A 55 -10.52 18.45 15.44
C GLY A 55 -11.30 18.70 14.17
N VAL A 56 -10.64 19.18 13.17
CA VAL A 56 -11.19 19.43 11.84
C VAL A 56 -10.46 18.61 10.77
N VAL A 57 -11.05 18.56 9.60
CA VAL A 57 -10.39 18.02 8.41
C VAL A 57 -9.48 19.10 7.84
N ALA A 58 -8.22 18.80 7.62
CA ALA A 58 -7.25 19.72 7.02
C ALA A 58 -7.64 20.10 5.58
N ALA A 59 -7.07 21.17 5.07
CA ALA A 59 -7.29 21.56 3.68
C ALA A 59 -6.55 20.68 2.66
N GLU A 60 -5.52 19.97 3.12
CA GLU A 60 -4.62 19.14 2.31
C GLU A 60 -4.36 17.81 3.02
N GLY A 61 -4.24 16.74 2.24
CA GLY A 61 -3.73 15.46 2.69
C GLY A 61 -2.21 15.47 2.84
N MET A 62 -1.67 14.38 3.37
CA MET A 62 -0.24 14.21 3.52
C MET A 62 0.29 13.17 2.53
N SER A 63 1.58 13.21 2.24
CA SER A 63 2.28 12.25 1.41
C SER A 63 3.58 11.81 2.07
N TYR A 64 4.05 10.62 1.70
CA TYR A 64 5.29 10.07 2.20
C TYR A 64 6.03 9.32 1.09
N THR A 65 7.33 9.58 1.01
CA THR A 65 8.26 8.84 0.14
C THR A 65 9.39 8.33 1.03
N ASP A 66 9.69 7.05 0.97
CA ASP A 66 10.77 6.46 1.76
C ASP A 66 12.15 6.77 1.20
N ALA A 67 13.20 6.40 1.93
CA ALA A 67 14.59 6.65 1.54
C ALA A 67 15.02 5.89 0.27
N SER A 68 14.23 4.92 -0.21
CA SER A 68 14.45 4.19 -1.45
C SER A 68 13.63 4.74 -2.63
N GLY A 69 12.90 5.85 -2.42
CA GLY A 69 12.06 6.47 -3.44
C GLY A 69 10.68 5.83 -3.61
N LYS A 70 10.29 4.86 -2.80
CA LYS A 70 8.94 4.29 -2.83
C LYS A 70 7.94 5.27 -2.24
N VAL A 71 6.77 5.38 -2.87
CA VAL A 71 5.73 6.34 -2.47
C VAL A 71 4.57 5.58 -1.82
N LEU A 72 4.23 5.95 -0.58
CA LEU A 72 3.05 5.43 0.09
C LEU A 72 1.80 5.79 -0.73
N THR A 73 0.93 4.82 -0.95
CA THR A 73 -0.37 5.09 -1.58
C THR A 73 -1.24 5.84 -0.59
N VAL A 74 -1.67 7.04 -0.95
CA VAL A 74 -2.43 7.95 -0.10
C VAL A 74 -3.71 8.41 -0.81
N SER A 75 -4.71 8.81 -0.03
CA SER A 75 -5.96 9.41 -0.54
C SER A 75 -6.57 10.33 0.52
N GLY A 76 -7.61 11.09 0.15
CA GLY A 76 -8.30 11.96 1.09
C GLY A 76 -7.48 13.16 1.57
N LEU A 77 -7.78 13.56 2.79
CA LEU A 77 -7.20 14.72 3.47
C LEU A 77 -6.55 14.26 4.80
N ALA A 78 -6.37 15.14 5.77
CA ALA A 78 -5.81 14.81 7.07
C ALA A 78 -6.72 15.24 8.22
N ALA A 79 -6.63 14.59 9.36
CA ALA A 79 -7.14 15.14 10.62
C ALA A 79 -6.20 16.24 11.11
N ASP A 80 -6.76 17.36 11.55
CA ASP A 80 -6.06 18.50 12.14
C ASP A 80 -6.62 18.80 13.53
N THR A 81 -5.76 18.75 14.54
CA THR A 81 -6.12 19.06 15.92
C THR A 81 -5.95 20.53 16.26
N THR A 82 -5.57 21.38 15.32
CA THR A 82 -5.34 22.80 15.56
C THR A 82 -6.59 23.47 16.12
N GLY A 83 -6.48 24.11 17.27
CA GLY A 83 -7.59 24.79 17.90
C GLY A 83 -7.21 25.48 19.20
N ALA A 84 -8.08 26.38 19.70
CA ALA A 84 -7.87 27.10 20.96
C ALA A 84 -8.11 26.24 22.20
N ALA A 85 -8.74 25.08 22.04
CA ALA A 85 -9.07 24.16 23.13
C ALA A 85 -8.47 22.77 22.89
N THR A 86 -8.41 21.97 23.95
CA THR A 86 -7.97 20.58 23.86
C THR A 86 -8.92 19.78 22.97
N THR A 87 -8.40 19.23 21.89
CA THR A 87 -9.13 18.35 20.95
C THR A 87 -8.89 16.89 21.30
N ARG A 88 -9.94 16.07 21.26
CA ARG A 88 -9.87 14.62 21.44
C ARG A 88 -10.94 13.96 20.59
N ASN A 89 -10.52 13.34 19.51
CA ASN A 89 -11.42 12.58 18.64
C ASN A 89 -11.12 11.09 18.77
N PHE A 90 -12.18 10.28 18.90
CA PHE A 90 -12.09 8.85 19.09
C PHE A 90 -12.79 8.11 17.95
N ARG A 91 -12.24 6.97 17.58
CA ARG A 91 -12.86 6.05 16.64
C ARG A 91 -12.69 4.59 17.08
N THR A 92 -13.79 3.83 17.02
CA THR A 92 -13.82 2.42 17.41
C THR A 92 -13.64 1.53 16.18
N VAL A 93 -12.78 0.53 16.30
CA VAL A 93 -12.56 -0.46 15.24
C VAL A 93 -13.71 -1.48 15.24
N ALA A 94 -14.25 -1.82 14.09
CA ALA A 94 -15.30 -2.82 13.90
C ALA A 94 -14.73 -4.24 14.06
N ALA A 95 -14.32 -4.60 15.27
CA ALA A 95 -13.76 -5.90 15.61
C ALA A 95 -14.56 -6.57 16.73
N THR A 96 -14.72 -7.88 16.66
CA THR A 96 -15.47 -8.66 17.68
C THR A 96 -14.71 -8.77 19.01
N ALA A 97 -13.41 -8.52 19.01
CA ALA A 97 -12.55 -8.51 20.18
C ALA A 97 -11.48 -7.40 20.01
N PRO A 98 -10.86 -6.94 21.11
CA PRO A 98 -9.71 -6.05 21.02
C PRO A 98 -8.60 -6.67 20.15
N LEU A 99 -7.96 -5.84 19.33
CA LEU A 99 -6.91 -6.24 18.42
C LEU A 99 -5.58 -6.39 19.16
N ASN A 100 -4.89 -7.48 18.91
CA ASN A 100 -3.50 -7.72 19.26
C ASN A 100 -2.86 -8.48 18.08
N ASP A 101 -1.55 -8.59 18.02
CA ASP A 101 -0.81 -9.21 16.92
C ASP A 101 -1.18 -8.57 15.56
N VAL A 102 -1.09 -7.24 15.50
CA VAL A 102 -1.47 -6.43 14.35
C VAL A 102 -0.44 -5.34 14.05
N TRP A 103 -0.44 -4.92 12.79
CA TRP A 103 0.29 -3.75 12.34
C TRP A 103 -0.64 -2.54 12.24
N VAL A 104 -0.11 -1.36 12.58
CA VAL A 104 -0.82 -0.08 12.44
C VAL A 104 0.12 0.91 11.77
N SER A 105 -0.38 1.72 10.85
CA SER A 105 0.37 2.84 10.31
C SER A 105 -0.46 4.11 10.25
N PHE A 106 0.21 5.23 10.27
CA PHE A 106 -0.36 6.55 10.00
C PHE A 106 0.73 7.55 9.63
N LEU A 107 0.37 8.56 8.87
CA LEU A 107 1.20 9.74 8.67
C LEU A 107 1.03 10.69 9.85
N TYR A 108 2.12 11.28 10.29
CA TYR A 108 2.20 12.10 11.49
C TYR A 108 3.03 13.35 11.20
N ARG A 109 2.48 14.54 11.44
CA ARG A 109 3.20 15.79 11.26
C ARG A 109 2.88 16.78 12.37
N LEU A 110 3.95 17.32 12.96
CA LEU A 110 3.90 18.45 13.91
C LEU A 110 4.39 19.71 13.18
N PRO A 111 3.53 20.67 12.84
CA PRO A 111 3.95 21.82 12.06
C PRO A 111 4.87 22.77 12.81
N VAL A 112 4.67 22.91 14.11
CA VAL A 112 5.40 23.89 14.96
C VAL A 112 5.66 23.33 16.36
N THR A 113 6.67 23.87 17.04
CA THR A 113 6.91 23.60 18.47
C THR A 113 5.96 24.41 19.35
N ASN A 114 5.35 23.78 20.35
CA ASN A 114 4.41 24.42 21.25
C ASN A 114 4.44 23.93 22.70
N ASN A 115 5.29 22.98 23.06
CA ASN A 115 5.37 22.37 24.40
C ASN A 115 4.02 21.81 24.90
N LYS A 116 3.18 21.34 24.02
CA LYS A 116 1.88 20.74 24.31
C LYS A 116 1.88 19.26 23.96
N PHE A 117 0.95 18.53 24.55
CA PHE A 117 0.72 17.13 24.17
C PHE A 117 0.05 17.07 22.81
N GLU A 118 0.60 16.21 21.93
CA GLU A 118 0.08 15.88 20.60
C GLU A 118 0.31 14.40 20.36
N GLY A 119 -0.76 13.65 20.05
CA GLY A 119 -0.55 12.22 19.89
C GLY A 119 -1.74 11.42 19.43
N VAL A 120 -1.41 10.19 19.03
CA VAL A 120 -2.33 9.10 18.72
C VAL A 120 -2.26 8.08 19.85
N SER A 121 -3.38 7.81 20.48
CA SER A 121 -3.47 6.88 21.63
C SER A 121 -4.39 5.74 21.33
N PHE A 122 -4.06 4.58 21.85
CA PHE A 122 -4.78 3.32 21.63
C PHE A 122 -5.44 2.89 22.95
N TYR A 123 -6.72 2.54 22.89
CA TYR A 123 -7.55 2.28 24.05
C TYR A 123 -8.23 0.90 23.96
N ARG A 124 -8.49 0.31 25.10
CA ARG A 124 -9.42 -0.81 25.25
C ARG A 124 -10.71 -0.28 25.87
N GLY A 125 -11.65 0.15 25.00
CA GLY A 125 -12.85 0.84 25.46
C GLY A 125 -12.55 2.22 26.07
N ILE A 126 -13.51 2.78 26.80
CA ILE A 126 -13.39 4.08 27.46
C ILE A 126 -12.55 3.94 28.73
N GLY A 127 -11.52 4.73 28.88
CA GLY A 127 -10.67 4.71 30.07
C GLY A 127 -9.26 5.21 29.84
N THR A 128 -8.26 4.53 30.43
CA THR A 128 -6.85 4.86 30.24
C THR A 128 -6.34 4.25 28.92
N SER A 129 -5.51 5.00 28.20
CA SER A 129 -4.84 4.49 27.01
C SER A 129 -3.95 3.31 27.35
N VAL A 130 -3.95 2.29 26.48
CA VAL A 130 -3.09 1.12 26.62
C VAL A 130 -1.66 1.50 26.24
N PHE A 131 -1.51 2.14 25.08
CA PHE A 131 -0.25 2.77 24.67
C PHE A 131 -0.52 4.04 23.86
N THR A 132 0.50 4.86 23.70
CA THR A 132 0.38 6.16 23.01
C THR A 132 1.65 6.46 22.23
N VAL A 133 1.47 6.95 21.01
CA VAL A 133 2.50 7.60 20.19
C VAL A 133 2.28 9.10 20.28
N SER A 134 3.25 9.84 20.77
CA SER A 134 3.03 11.27 21.03
C SER A 134 4.32 12.09 21.00
N ASN A 135 4.14 13.41 20.84
CA ASN A 135 5.07 14.39 21.35
C ASN A 135 4.53 14.86 22.72
N PRO A 136 5.23 14.59 23.82
CA PRO A 136 4.74 14.96 25.14
C PRO A 136 4.92 16.46 25.43
N SER A 137 4.04 17.01 26.26
CA SER A 137 3.96 18.46 26.57
C SER A 137 5.23 19.09 27.14
N VAL A 138 6.20 18.29 27.55
CA VAL A 138 7.48 18.77 28.12
C VAL A 138 8.63 18.76 27.13
N ASN A 139 8.36 18.42 25.87
CA ASN A 139 9.40 18.24 24.87
C ASN A 139 9.34 19.35 23.81
N ALA A 140 10.35 20.19 23.79
CA ALA A 140 10.50 21.28 22.81
C ALA A 140 11.03 20.79 21.44
N SER A 141 11.32 19.49 21.28
CA SER A 141 11.73 18.88 20.01
C SER A 141 10.54 18.16 19.36
N ALA A 142 10.61 17.91 18.07
CA ALA A 142 9.60 17.15 17.35
C ALA A 142 9.68 15.62 17.60
N ASN A 143 10.49 15.17 18.55
CA ASN A 143 10.68 13.75 18.78
C ASN A 143 9.37 13.04 19.10
N ILE A 144 9.22 11.86 18.50
CA ILE A 144 8.09 10.97 18.70
C ILE A 144 8.44 10.02 19.86
N PHE A 145 7.51 9.83 20.77
CA PHE A 145 7.65 8.96 21.94
C PHE A 145 6.63 7.84 21.89
N LEU A 146 7.03 6.66 22.38
CA LEU A 146 6.14 5.53 22.62
C LEU A 146 6.01 5.32 24.13
N SER A 147 4.79 5.37 24.66
CA SER A 147 4.49 5.19 26.08
C SER A 147 3.43 4.13 26.32
N ILE A 148 3.50 3.44 27.47
CA ILE A 148 2.49 2.47 27.91
C ILE A 148 1.68 3.13 29.04
N GLY A 149 0.35 3.18 28.86
CA GLY A 149 -0.55 3.83 29.82
C GLY A 149 -0.12 5.27 30.13
N SER A 150 0.08 5.58 31.40
CA SER A 150 0.56 6.88 31.88
C SER A 150 2.08 6.94 32.15
N ALA A 151 2.82 5.90 31.79
CA ALA A 151 4.26 5.86 32.02
C ALA A 151 4.99 6.87 31.11
N ALA A 152 6.18 7.31 31.55
CA ALA A 152 7.06 8.12 30.71
C ALA A 152 7.41 7.35 29.43
N GLY A 153 7.26 8.01 28.29
CA GLY A 153 7.50 7.38 27.00
C GLY A 153 8.98 7.17 26.69
N THR A 154 9.27 6.17 25.88
CA THR A 154 10.59 5.96 25.27
C THR A 154 10.72 6.85 24.04
N ASN A 155 11.77 7.68 24.00
CA ASN A 155 12.07 8.57 22.89
C ASN A 155 12.64 7.78 21.70
N THR A 156 12.02 7.87 20.53
CA THR A 156 12.53 7.29 19.29
C THR A 156 13.75 8.03 18.73
N GLN A 157 14.02 9.25 19.22
CA GLN A 157 15.01 10.20 18.69
C GLN A 157 14.76 10.53 17.19
N LYS A 158 13.52 10.38 16.74
CA LYS A 158 13.06 10.67 15.41
C LYS A 158 11.96 11.72 15.46
N GLY A 159 11.85 12.49 14.39
CA GLY A 159 10.85 13.53 14.20
C GLY A 159 11.48 14.90 13.95
N VAL A 160 10.90 15.62 13.00
CA VAL A 160 11.29 16.99 12.61
C VAL A 160 10.04 17.81 12.43
N PHE A 161 9.99 19.02 13.02
CA PHE A 161 8.86 19.93 12.84
C PHE A 161 8.68 20.30 11.36
N GLY A 162 7.43 20.32 10.91
CA GLY A 162 7.05 20.61 9.53
C GLY A 162 7.22 19.44 8.57
N THR A 163 7.84 18.34 8.99
CA THR A 163 8.05 17.15 8.16
C THR A 163 6.96 16.12 8.41
N THR A 164 6.45 15.51 7.35
CA THR A 164 5.58 14.33 7.44
C THR A 164 6.43 13.09 7.70
N HIS A 165 6.10 12.36 8.74
CA HIS A 165 6.70 11.10 9.12
C HIS A 165 5.70 9.96 8.93
N LEU A 166 6.15 8.82 8.43
CA LEU A 166 5.41 7.57 8.50
C LEU A 166 5.72 6.89 9.84
N VAL A 167 4.70 6.72 10.64
CA VAL A 167 4.76 5.93 11.87
C VAL A 167 4.15 4.57 11.61
N VAL A 168 4.89 3.51 11.90
CA VAL A 168 4.39 2.13 11.84
C VAL A 168 4.58 1.48 13.19
N LEU A 169 3.55 0.79 13.65
CA LEU A 169 3.55 0.03 14.90
C LEU A 169 3.37 -1.45 14.60
N HIS A 170 4.05 -2.29 15.35
CA HIS A 170 3.76 -3.72 15.43
C HIS A 170 3.41 -4.05 16.88
N VAL A 171 2.18 -4.45 17.10
CA VAL A 171 1.68 -4.95 18.39
C VAL A 171 1.76 -6.47 18.36
N GLU A 172 2.49 -7.07 19.28
CA GLU A 172 2.78 -8.49 19.30
C GLU A 172 2.32 -9.11 20.63
N ASP A 173 1.40 -10.05 20.55
CA ASP A 173 0.86 -10.78 21.70
C ASP A 173 1.93 -11.67 22.31
N GLY A 174 2.14 -11.57 23.62
CA GLY A 174 3.08 -12.43 24.38
C GLY A 174 4.55 -12.37 23.96
N ALA A 175 4.96 -11.46 23.07
CA ALA A 175 6.32 -11.37 22.53
C ALA A 175 7.33 -10.64 23.44
N GLY A 176 6.88 -10.10 24.55
CA GLY A 176 7.70 -9.41 25.54
C GLY A 176 8.30 -10.33 26.61
N THR A 177 8.98 -9.72 27.56
CA THR A 177 9.58 -10.46 28.69
C THR A 177 8.49 -11.06 29.59
N ALA A 178 8.66 -12.33 29.97
CA ALA A 178 7.72 -13.08 30.80
C ALA A 178 6.29 -13.20 30.23
N GLY A 179 6.15 -13.17 28.90
CA GLY A 179 4.88 -13.30 28.21
C GLY A 179 4.03 -12.03 28.20
N ALA A 180 4.61 -10.87 28.50
CA ALA A 180 3.96 -9.58 28.26
C ALA A 180 3.83 -9.32 26.76
N ASP A 181 2.87 -8.49 26.38
CA ASP A 181 2.78 -7.99 25.01
C ASP A 181 3.88 -6.97 24.74
N LYS A 182 4.23 -6.83 23.47
CA LYS A 182 5.24 -5.88 23.02
C LYS A 182 4.66 -5.00 21.93
N VAL A 183 4.95 -3.71 21.96
CA VAL A 183 4.74 -2.81 20.86
C VAL A 183 6.08 -2.27 20.38
N SER A 184 6.33 -2.39 19.09
CA SER A 184 7.50 -1.86 18.39
C SER A 184 7.06 -0.69 17.52
N ILE A 185 7.78 0.45 17.58
CA ILE A 185 7.54 1.61 16.72
C ILE A 185 8.67 1.78 15.73
N TYR A 186 8.32 1.98 14.47
CA TYR A 186 9.22 2.29 13.37
C TYR A 186 8.83 3.66 12.82
N VAL A 187 9.77 4.59 12.80
CA VAL A 187 9.57 5.91 12.22
C VAL A 187 10.36 6.00 10.93
N ASP A 188 9.68 6.32 9.85
CA ASP A 188 10.19 6.37 8.48
C ASP A 188 10.88 5.08 8.02
N PRO A 189 10.21 3.90 8.19
CA PRO A 189 10.76 2.67 7.66
C PRO A 189 10.74 2.68 6.12
N LEU A 190 11.58 1.85 5.50
CA LEU A 190 11.41 1.51 4.09
C LEU A 190 10.07 0.81 3.89
N LEU A 191 9.40 1.11 2.77
CA LEU A 191 8.08 0.55 2.45
C LEU A 191 8.16 -0.89 1.94
N THR A 192 9.36 -1.38 1.63
CA THR A 192 9.59 -2.74 1.13
C THR A 192 10.14 -3.66 2.22
N GLY A 193 9.46 -4.78 2.45
CA GLY A 193 9.86 -5.79 3.45
C GLY A 193 9.61 -5.32 4.88
N ASN A 194 9.53 -6.27 5.80
CA ASN A 194 9.31 -5.95 7.21
C ASN A 194 10.55 -5.25 7.80
N PRO A 195 10.38 -4.12 8.50
CA PRO A 195 11.50 -3.43 9.12
C PRO A 195 12.08 -4.28 10.27
N SER A 196 13.40 -4.44 10.30
CA SER A 196 14.08 -5.31 11.27
C SER A 196 14.47 -4.61 12.57
N THR A 197 14.60 -3.28 12.55
CA THR A 197 15.11 -2.51 13.70
C THR A 197 14.11 -1.43 14.09
N PRO A 198 13.38 -1.58 15.20
CA PRO A 198 12.46 -0.57 15.67
C PRO A 198 13.19 0.68 16.18
N SER A 199 12.56 1.84 16.02
CA SER A 199 13.04 3.11 16.59
C SER A 199 12.91 3.13 18.12
N ALA A 200 11.91 2.44 18.65
CA ALA A 200 11.75 2.17 20.08
C ALA A 200 10.82 0.96 20.28
N THR A 201 10.87 0.38 21.47
CA THR A 201 9.95 -0.68 21.91
C THR A 201 9.43 -0.41 23.31
N ALA A 202 8.24 -0.90 23.61
CA ALA A 202 7.66 -0.91 24.95
C ALA A 202 6.91 -2.22 25.20
N GLN A 203 6.70 -2.56 26.48
CA GLN A 203 6.03 -3.80 26.89
C GLN A 203 4.96 -3.50 27.93
N GLY A 204 3.88 -4.26 27.91
CA GLY A 204 2.77 -4.19 28.86
C GLY A 204 2.12 -5.56 29.05
N ALA A 205 1.38 -5.73 30.13
CA ALA A 205 0.75 -7.01 30.43
C ALA A 205 -0.29 -7.41 29.36
N ASP A 206 -0.94 -6.45 28.73
CA ASP A 206 -1.91 -6.62 27.67
C ASP A 206 -2.03 -5.29 26.91
N LEU A 207 -1.59 -5.28 25.67
CA LEU A 207 -1.58 -4.11 24.79
C LEU A 207 -2.67 -4.16 23.72
N SER A 208 -3.63 -5.06 23.83
CA SER A 208 -4.75 -5.13 22.91
C SER A 208 -5.63 -3.86 22.98
N PHE A 209 -6.15 -3.44 21.85
CA PHE A 209 -6.95 -2.22 21.71
C PHE A 209 -8.12 -2.42 20.74
N ASN A 210 -9.14 -1.58 20.86
CA ASN A 210 -10.28 -1.52 19.93
C ASN A 210 -10.71 -0.09 19.61
N MET A 211 -10.00 0.91 20.14
CA MET A 211 -10.33 2.31 19.93
C MET A 211 -9.04 3.13 19.76
N ILE A 212 -9.09 4.09 18.87
CA ILE A 212 -7.99 5.03 18.61
C ILE A 212 -8.45 6.44 18.94
N ARG A 213 -7.56 7.23 19.55
CA ARG A 213 -7.77 8.66 19.81
C ARG A 213 -6.69 9.49 19.13
N ILE A 214 -7.10 10.50 18.39
CA ILE A 214 -6.24 11.61 17.95
C ILE A 214 -6.48 12.78 18.87
N ALA A 215 -5.43 13.36 19.44
CA ALA A 215 -5.57 14.43 20.41
C ALA A 215 -4.45 15.46 20.32
N GLY A 216 -4.85 16.73 20.51
CA GLY A 216 -3.96 17.86 20.73
C GLY A 216 -4.40 18.67 21.95
N GLN A 217 -3.48 19.03 22.83
CA GLN A 217 -3.74 19.91 23.95
C GLN A 217 -3.87 21.36 23.47
N ASP A 218 -4.48 22.24 24.26
CA ASP A 218 -4.77 23.65 23.95
C ASP A 218 -3.67 24.36 23.15
N GLY A 219 -3.99 24.76 21.93
CA GLY A 219 -3.07 25.38 20.99
C GLY A 219 -2.07 24.40 20.31
N ALA A 220 -2.22 23.11 20.53
CA ALA A 220 -1.44 22.09 19.82
C ALA A 220 -1.91 21.96 18.37
N SER A 221 -1.01 21.52 17.51
CA SER A 221 -1.28 21.30 16.10
C SER A 221 -0.63 19.99 15.65
N LEU A 222 -1.46 18.96 15.54
CA LEU A 222 -1.08 17.65 15.03
C LEU A 222 -1.90 17.35 13.78
N PHE A 223 -1.22 16.93 12.72
CA PHE A 223 -1.84 16.35 11.55
C PHE A 223 -1.63 14.83 11.55
N VAL A 224 -2.71 14.10 11.34
CA VAL A 224 -2.71 12.64 11.18
C VAL A 224 -3.46 12.28 9.91
N ASP A 225 -2.87 11.37 9.12
CA ASP A 225 -3.47 10.94 7.88
C ASP A 225 -3.20 9.45 7.64
N GLU A 226 -3.94 8.83 6.71
CA GLU A 226 -3.67 7.47 6.24
C GLU A 226 -3.61 6.42 7.37
N LEU A 227 -4.52 6.52 8.34
CA LEU A 227 -4.56 5.59 9.47
C LEU A 227 -5.03 4.21 9.00
N ARG A 228 -4.14 3.20 9.10
CA ARG A 228 -4.39 1.82 8.68
C ARG A 228 -4.13 0.83 9.80
N ILE A 229 -4.90 -0.24 9.82
CA ILE A 229 -4.70 -1.42 10.67
C ILE A 229 -4.77 -2.64 9.77
N GLY A 230 -3.86 -3.60 9.95
CA GLY A 230 -3.79 -4.81 9.14
C GLY A 230 -3.00 -5.93 9.82
N ASP A 231 -3.04 -7.12 9.23
CA ASP A 231 -2.37 -8.30 9.77
C ASP A 231 -0.87 -8.33 9.45
N THR A 232 -0.46 -7.60 8.41
CA THR A 232 0.94 -7.57 7.96
C THR A 232 1.43 -6.14 7.76
N PHE A 233 2.75 -5.97 7.74
CA PHE A 233 3.37 -4.70 7.38
C PHE A 233 2.92 -4.19 6.00
N ALA A 234 2.81 -5.08 5.03
CA ALA A 234 2.38 -4.73 3.68
C ALA A 234 0.94 -4.20 3.61
N ASP A 235 0.04 -4.69 4.49
CA ASP A 235 -1.35 -4.25 4.55
C ASP A 235 -1.46 -2.77 4.96
N VAL A 236 -0.54 -2.31 5.80
CA VAL A 236 -0.54 -0.95 6.34
C VAL A 236 0.43 -0.01 5.62
N THR A 237 1.24 -0.52 4.70
CA THR A 237 2.18 0.27 3.90
C THR A 237 2.03 0.03 2.39
N PRO A 238 0.80 0.11 1.84
CA PRO A 238 0.61 -0.02 0.41
C PRO A 238 1.37 1.10 -0.30
N HIS A 239 2.18 0.73 -1.30
CA HIS A 239 3.03 1.69 -1.99
C HIS A 239 3.12 1.40 -3.48
N THR A 240 3.34 2.47 -4.24
CA THR A 240 3.75 2.35 -5.63
C THR A 240 5.28 2.30 -5.70
N ALA A 241 5.80 1.63 -6.72
CA ALA A 241 7.17 1.87 -7.10
C ALA A 241 7.28 3.40 -7.32
N GLY A 242 8.06 4.10 -6.48
CA GLY A 242 8.49 5.44 -6.80
C GLY A 242 9.08 5.42 -8.21
N ALA A 243 9.06 6.51 -8.92
CA ALA A 243 9.91 6.61 -10.09
C ALA A 243 11.33 6.29 -9.59
N ASP A 244 11.87 5.13 -9.99
CA ASP A 244 13.28 4.85 -9.72
C ASP A 244 14.05 6.05 -10.27
N PRO A 245 15.01 6.63 -9.52
CA PRO A 245 15.80 7.74 -10.01
C PRO A 245 16.35 7.39 -11.40
N ASP A 246 16.28 8.31 -12.31
CA ASP A 246 16.93 8.28 -13.61
C ASP A 246 17.92 9.45 -13.60
N SER A 247 19.12 9.17 -13.09
CA SER A 247 20.09 10.21 -12.71
C SER A 247 20.67 10.97 -13.91
N ASP A 248 20.66 10.36 -15.10
CA ASP A 248 21.16 10.96 -16.35
C ASP A 248 20.06 11.29 -17.36
N GLY A 249 18.80 10.91 -17.07
CA GLY A 249 17.61 11.28 -17.84
C GLY A 249 17.47 10.55 -19.18
N ASP A 250 17.98 9.33 -19.30
CA ASP A 250 17.97 8.57 -20.55
C ASP A 250 16.77 7.62 -20.74
N GLY A 251 15.95 7.47 -19.68
CA GLY A 251 14.76 6.64 -19.68
C GLY A 251 14.96 5.23 -19.09
N LEU A 252 16.18 4.89 -18.66
CA LEU A 252 16.46 3.78 -17.76
C LEU A 252 16.58 4.33 -16.33
N SER A 253 16.04 3.64 -15.35
CA SER A 253 16.30 4.02 -13.96
C SER A 253 17.66 3.51 -13.49
N ASP A 254 18.25 4.18 -12.48
CA ASP A 254 19.49 3.76 -11.83
C ASP A 254 19.50 2.28 -11.45
N ALA A 255 18.35 1.78 -10.97
CA ALA A 255 18.18 0.36 -10.61
C ALA A 255 18.19 -0.55 -11.85
N GLN A 256 17.57 -0.11 -12.96
CA GLN A 256 17.59 -0.88 -14.22
C GLN A 256 18.99 -0.91 -14.81
N GLU A 257 19.72 0.19 -14.75
CA GLU A 257 21.10 0.29 -15.22
C GLU A 257 22.04 -0.58 -14.39
N ALA A 258 21.90 -0.58 -13.06
CA ALA A 258 22.66 -1.46 -12.18
C ALA A 258 22.46 -2.95 -12.54
N VAL A 259 21.24 -3.38 -12.88
CA VAL A 259 20.94 -4.75 -13.33
C VAL A 259 21.59 -5.03 -14.69
N LEU A 260 21.63 -4.04 -15.58
CA LEU A 260 22.24 -4.14 -16.91
C LEU A 260 23.76 -4.00 -16.88
N GLY A 261 24.34 -3.60 -15.76
CA GLY A 261 25.76 -3.33 -15.61
C GLY A 261 26.18 -2.01 -16.27
N LEU A 262 25.25 -1.06 -16.39
CA LEU A 262 25.45 0.29 -16.89
C LEU A 262 25.77 1.25 -15.72
N ASP A 263 26.31 2.43 -16.05
CA ASP A 263 26.61 3.48 -15.07
C ASP A 263 25.44 4.47 -15.02
N PRO A 264 24.74 4.62 -13.86
CA PRO A 264 23.60 5.52 -13.70
C PRO A 264 23.86 7.01 -13.94
N GLN A 265 25.10 7.40 -14.13
CA GLN A 265 25.49 8.78 -14.40
C GLN A 265 25.86 9.01 -15.89
N VAL A 266 25.75 7.97 -16.74
CA VAL A 266 26.20 8.02 -18.14
C VAL A 266 25.07 7.61 -19.07
N SER A 267 24.49 8.61 -19.75
CA SER A 267 23.34 8.42 -20.63
C SER A 267 23.55 7.36 -21.72
N ASN A 268 22.66 6.40 -21.76
CA ASN A 268 22.62 5.29 -22.71
C ASN A 268 21.59 5.51 -23.83
N THR A 269 21.08 6.73 -24.01
CA THR A 269 20.03 7.09 -24.99
C THR A 269 20.36 6.56 -26.40
N ALA A 270 21.61 6.64 -26.84
CA ALA A 270 22.01 6.14 -28.15
C ALA A 270 21.90 4.60 -28.28
N LEU A 271 22.25 3.87 -27.22
CA LEU A 271 22.13 2.42 -27.16
C LEU A 271 20.65 2.00 -27.14
N ILE A 272 19.84 2.67 -26.34
CA ILE A 272 18.39 2.43 -26.24
C ILE A 272 17.72 2.65 -27.59
N ALA A 273 18.04 3.76 -28.27
CA ALA A 273 17.53 4.08 -29.59
C ALA A 273 17.96 3.04 -30.65
N ALA A 274 19.19 2.55 -30.58
CA ALA A 274 19.68 1.49 -31.49
C ALA A 274 18.95 0.16 -31.27
N ILE A 275 18.72 -0.23 -30.00
CA ILE A 275 17.96 -1.43 -29.65
C ILE A 275 16.51 -1.32 -30.13
N GLN A 276 15.87 -0.17 -29.95
CA GLN A 276 14.48 0.07 -30.38
C GLN A 276 14.35 0.12 -31.91
N ALA A 277 15.37 0.62 -32.62
CA ALA A 277 15.38 0.69 -34.06
C ALA A 277 15.61 -0.69 -34.73
N HIS A 278 16.27 -1.59 -34.03
CA HIS A 278 16.65 -2.92 -34.54
C HIS A 278 16.31 -4.05 -33.56
N PRO A 279 15.04 -4.20 -33.15
CA PRO A 279 14.63 -5.19 -32.16
C PRO A 279 14.90 -6.63 -32.62
N ASP A 280 14.95 -6.89 -33.91
CA ASP A 280 15.26 -8.17 -34.57
C ASP A 280 16.72 -8.60 -34.31
N TYR A 281 17.66 -7.67 -34.21
CA TYR A 281 19.06 -8.01 -33.90
C TYR A 281 19.25 -8.56 -32.48
N PHE A 282 18.35 -8.19 -31.60
CA PHE A 282 18.38 -8.59 -30.17
C PHE A 282 17.37 -9.66 -29.83
N ASN A 283 16.63 -10.20 -30.81
CA ASN A 283 15.48 -11.11 -30.61
C ASN A 283 14.43 -10.54 -29.65
N LEU A 284 14.23 -9.22 -29.64
CA LEU A 284 13.24 -8.55 -28.81
C LEU A 284 11.90 -8.51 -29.55
N TYR A 285 10.88 -9.01 -28.91
CA TYR A 285 9.52 -8.93 -29.39
C TYR A 285 8.81 -7.74 -28.76
N THR A 286 8.19 -6.89 -29.59
CA THR A 286 7.35 -5.80 -29.07
C THR A 286 6.13 -6.37 -28.34
N ALA A 287 5.59 -5.62 -27.36
CA ALA A 287 4.36 -6.02 -26.68
C ALA A 287 3.21 -6.31 -27.66
N ALA A 288 3.11 -5.52 -28.74
CA ALA A 288 2.15 -5.76 -29.82
C ALA A 288 2.45 -7.08 -30.57
N GLY A 289 3.73 -7.39 -30.82
CA GLY A 289 4.13 -8.65 -31.45
C GLY A 289 3.85 -9.86 -30.56
N ILE A 290 4.12 -9.77 -29.26
CA ILE A 290 3.80 -10.81 -28.28
C ILE A 290 2.26 -10.99 -28.17
N LEU A 291 1.50 -9.90 -28.14
CA LEU A 291 0.05 -9.94 -28.11
C LEU A 291 -0.53 -10.53 -29.42
N ALA A 292 0.06 -10.23 -30.57
CA ALA A 292 -0.31 -10.85 -31.84
C ALA A 292 -0.01 -12.36 -31.87
N GLN A 293 1.04 -12.82 -31.19
CA GLN A 293 1.38 -14.24 -31.06
C GLN A 293 0.61 -14.95 -29.93
N ARG A 294 0.05 -14.17 -28.97
CA ARG A 294 -0.75 -14.69 -27.85
C ARG A 294 -2.17 -15.13 -28.24
N ASN A 295 -2.45 -15.37 -29.49
CA ASN A 295 -3.78 -15.82 -29.97
C ASN A 295 -4.18 -17.23 -29.50
N GLY A 296 -3.89 -17.57 -28.24
CA GLY A 296 -4.32 -18.82 -27.62
C GLY A 296 -5.73 -18.83 -27.03
N GLY A 297 -6.47 -17.73 -27.13
CA GLY A 297 -7.86 -17.71 -26.67
C GLY A 297 -8.57 -16.38 -26.95
N VAL A 298 -9.71 -16.43 -27.56
CA VAL A 298 -10.60 -15.29 -27.79
C VAL A 298 -11.81 -15.41 -26.87
N ILE A 299 -12.12 -14.33 -26.13
CA ILE A 299 -13.36 -14.23 -25.36
C ILE A 299 -14.35 -13.42 -26.21
N LEU A 300 -15.47 -14.03 -26.53
CA LEU A 300 -16.57 -13.38 -27.26
C LEU A 300 -17.72 -13.12 -26.30
N GLN A 301 -18.21 -11.88 -26.29
CA GLN A 301 -19.42 -11.52 -25.57
C GLN A 301 -20.62 -11.65 -26.50
N LYS A 302 -21.67 -12.28 -26.01
CA LYS A 302 -22.93 -12.35 -26.75
C LYS A 302 -23.56 -10.97 -26.82
N SER A 303 -23.71 -10.45 -28.03
CA SER A 303 -24.50 -9.25 -28.32
C SER A 303 -25.59 -9.64 -29.33
N GLY A 304 -26.84 -9.74 -28.86
CA GLY A 304 -27.96 -10.09 -29.72
C GLY A 304 -28.49 -11.53 -29.58
N SER A 305 -29.15 -12.04 -30.61
CA SER A 305 -29.84 -13.36 -30.62
C SER A 305 -28.85 -14.53 -30.86
N ASN A 306 -29.23 -15.71 -30.36
CA ASN A 306 -28.59 -17.00 -30.74
C ASN A 306 -28.97 -17.41 -32.16
N PRO A 307 -28.12 -18.20 -32.87
CA PRO A 307 -26.77 -18.62 -32.49
C PRO A 307 -25.72 -17.52 -32.66
N LEU A 308 -24.61 -17.65 -31.94
CA LEU A 308 -23.41 -16.82 -32.12
C LEU A 308 -22.59 -17.43 -33.27
N SER A 309 -22.42 -16.69 -34.37
CA SER A 309 -21.55 -17.07 -35.46
C SER A 309 -20.20 -16.38 -35.34
N PHE A 310 -19.13 -17.13 -35.44
CA PHE A 310 -17.77 -16.59 -35.48
C PHE A 310 -16.95 -17.23 -36.58
N THR A 311 -16.11 -16.42 -37.20
CA THR A 311 -15.20 -16.86 -38.28
C THR A 311 -13.78 -16.60 -37.83
N PHE A 312 -12.90 -17.61 -38.01
CA PHE A 312 -11.48 -17.47 -37.79
C PHE A 312 -10.71 -17.96 -39.03
N GLU A 313 -9.55 -17.38 -39.22
CA GLU A 313 -8.65 -17.73 -40.28
C GLU A 313 -7.50 -18.57 -39.76
N VAL A 314 -7.23 -19.69 -40.38
CA VAL A 314 -5.99 -20.42 -40.22
C VAL A 314 -5.00 -19.85 -41.20
N GLN A 315 -3.90 -19.35 -40.76
CA GLN A 315 -2.86 -18.74 -41.56
C GLN A 315 -1.60 -19.60 -41.50
N GLN A 316 -0.80 -19.55 -42.53
CA GLN A 316 0.48 -20.25 -42.60
C GLN A 316 1.61 -19.28 -42.91
N SER A 317 2.83 -19.62 -42.49
CA SER A 317 4.02 -18.85 -42.80
C SER A 317 5.25 -19.76 -42.85
N ASP A 318 6.14 -19.47 -43.76
CA ASP A 318 7.46 -20.08 -43.87
C ASP A 318 8.59 -19.19 -43.34
N ASN A 319 8.30 -17.94 -43.06
CA ASN A 319 9.28 -16.94 -42.66
C ASN A 319 8.87 -16.05 -41.44
N LEU A 320 7.69 -16.30 -40.87
CA LEU A 320 7.09 -15.56 -39.77
C LEU A 320 6.82 -14.05 -40.03
N THR A 321 7.06 -13.59 -41.24
CA THR A 321 6.87 -12.19 -41.65
C THR A 321 5.64 -11.98 -42.52
N SER A 322 5.20 -13.02 -43.22
CA SER A 322 4.00 -13.01 -44.05
C SER A 322 3.11 -14.22 -43.67
N TRP A 323 1.83 -13.93 -43.47
CA TRP A 323 0.85 -14.91 -42.97
C TRP A 323 -0.35 -15.05 -43.91
N PRO A 324 -0.19 -15.66 -45.11
CA PRO A 324 -1.33 -15.88 -45.99
C PRO A 324 -2.34 -16.82 -45.35
N VAL A 325 -3.61 -16.55 -45.62
CA VAL A 325 -4.72 -17.38 -45.14
C VAL A 325 -4.65 -18.76 -45.84
N LEU A 326 -4.55 -19.80 -45.02
CA LEU A 326 -4.63 -21.20 -45.49
C LEU A 326 -6.09 -21.63 -45.57
N GLN A 327 -6.89 -21.28 -44.59
CA GLN A 327 -8.28 -21.70 -44.49
C GLN A 327 -9.08 -20.69 -43.63
N THR A 328 -10.32 -20.44 -44.05
CA THR A 328 -11.31 -19.73 -43.23
C THR A 328 -12.32 -20.71 -42.68
N VAL A 329 -12.55 -20.68 -41.37
CA VAL A 329 -13.47 -21.58 -40.67
C VAL A 329 -14.54 -20.78 -39.97
N THR A 330 -15.81 -21.02 -40.35
CA THR A 330 -16.97 -20.43 -39.66
C THR A 330 -17.64 -21.47 -38.78
N ARG A 331 -17.99 -21.07 -37.56
CA ARG A 331 -18.71 -21.92 -36.61
C ARG A 331 -19.85 -21.16 -35.99
N GLU A 332 -20.94 -21.87 -35.77
CA GLU A 332 -22.11 -21.39 -35.04
C GLU A 332 -22.20 -22.10 -33.68
N VAL A 333 -22.40 -21.36 -32.62
CA VAL A 333 -22.55 -21.88 -31.26
C VAL A 333 -23.78 -21.28 -30.63
N THR A 334 -24.67 -22.13 -30.15
CA THR A 334 -25.83 -21.67 -29.36
C THR A 334 -25.43 -21.66 -27.89
N LEU A 335 -25.42 -20.46 -27.29
CA LEU A 335 -25.18 -20.31 -25.88
C LEU A 335 -26.48 -20.54 -25.09
N PRO A 336 -26.45 -21.21 -23.93
CA PRO A 336 -27.57 -21.24 -23.01
C PRO A 336 -28.03 -19.83 -22.66
N SER A 337 -29.31 -19.66 -22.31
CA SER A 337 -29.91 -18.34 -22.07
C SER A 337 -29.28 -17.59 -20.90
N ASP A 338 -28.72 -18.32 -19.93
CA ASP A 338 -28.03 -17.81 -18.72
C ASP A 338 -26.54 -17.50 -18.94
N LYS A 339 -26.00 -17.77 -20.13
CA LYS A 339 -24.58 -17.53 -20.48
C LYS A 339 -24.44 -16.37 -21.44
N GLN A 340 -23.50 -15.46 -21.13
CA GLN A 340 -23.23 -14.25 -21.93
C GLN A 340 -21.87 -14.28 -22.62
N PHE A 341 -20.98 -15.20 -22.25
CA PHE A 341 -19.62 -15.24 -22.76
C PHE A 341 -19.26 -16.64 -23.28
N LEU A 342 -18.54 -16.68 -24.38
CA LEU A 342 -17.91 -17.85 -24.97
C LEU A 342 -16.40 -17.65 -24.98
N ARG A 343 -15.66 -18.64 -24.53
CA ARG A 343 -14.21 -18.68 -24.68
C ARG A 343 -13.83 -19.73 -25.70
N VAL A 344 -13.08 -19.31 -26.72
CA VAL A 344 -12.44 -20.22 -27.68
C VAL A 344 -11.00 -20.43 -27.23
N THR A 345 -10.61 -21.66 -26.96
CA THR A 345 -9.23 -22.02 -26.62
C THR A 345 -8.72 -22.99 -27.66
N LEU A 346 -7.48 -22.83 -28.07
CA LEU A 346 -6.78 -23.87 -28.80
C LEU A 346 -6.25 -24.87 -27.76
N ASP A 347 -6.76 -26.07 -27.77
CA ASP A 347 -6.17 -27.16 -27.00
C ASP A 347 -4.83 -27.55 -27.62
N SER A 348 -3.85 -27.95 -26.78
CA SER A 348 -2.48 -28.18 -27.24
C SER A 348 -2.46 -29.13 -28.44
N LEU A 349 -2.04 -28.66 -29.62
CA LEU A 349 -1.64 -29.49 -30.72
C LEU A 349 -0.31 -30.15 -30.34
N LEU A 350 -0.36 -31.29 -29.68
CA LEU A 350 0.77 -32.21 -29.65
C LEU A 350 0.60 -33.16 -30.80
N PRO A 351 1.59 -33.25 -31.73
CA PRO A 351 1.64 -34.30 -32.72
C PRO A 351 1.87 -35.67 -32.09
#